data_187cb4728ed2d7c93b450af92aeee093
#
_entry.id   187cb4728ed2d7c93b450af92aeee093
#
_cell.length_a   1.000
_cell.length_b   1.000
_cell.length_c   1.000
_cell.angle_alpha   90.00
_cell.angle_beta   90.00
_cell.angle_gamma   90.00
#
_symmetry.space_group_name_H-M   'P 1'
#
loop_
_entity.id
_entity.type
_entity.pdbx_description
1 polymer ?
#
loop_
_entity_poly.entity_id
_entity_poly.type
_entity_poly.pdbx_seq_one_letter_code
_entity_poly.pdbx_strand_id
1 'polypeptide(L)'
;MSATISNPGQHLFIGVTGTELTPATRRLLKAVQPGGVVLFARNVDNADQLRAFARALREALPIRPLIAIDQENERVNRLRNIVGELPTLADIKRAGTAEQFGRAIGASLRDLGVDLDFAPVLDLELVDAQIDNALRGRCWGRTAAEVVRWAGAFIAGLEGAGIASCPKHFPGLGAALQDSHERLPTITRSRDQLVAEDIRPFAELVPRL
;
A
#
# COMPACT_ATOMS: atom_id res chain seq x y z
N MET A 1 -11.71 28.93 6.38
CA MET A 1 -10.38 29.29 6.95
C MET A 1 -9.42 28.15 6.60
N SER A 2 -8.44 28.38 5.74
CA SER A 2 -7.40 27.40 5.41
C SER A 2 -6.54 27.22 6.66
N ALA A 3 -6.61 26.04 7.29
CA ALA A 3 -5.67 25.69 8.35
C ALA A 3 -4.27 25.58 7.73
N THR A 4 -3.45 26.57 7.93
CA THR A 4 -2.04 26.52 7.54
C THR A 4 -1.41 25.43 8.39
N ILE A 5 -1.03 24.30 7.78
CA ILE A 5 -0.26 23.27 8.49
C ILE A 5 1.09 23.90 8.84
N SER A 6 1.23 24.30 10.09
CA SER A 6 2.45 24.96 10.59
C SER A 6 3.65 24.01 10.75
N ASN A 7 3.42 22.71 10.58
CA ASN A 7 4.43 21.66 10.73
C ASN A 7 4.61 20.85 9.42
N PRO A 8 5.69 21.06 8.67
CA PRO A 8 5.93 20.34 7.41
C PRO A 8 6.08 18.83 7.60
N GLY A 9 6.42 18.34 8.78
CA GLY A 9 6.46 16.91 9.09
C GLY A 9 5.11 16.21 8.88
N GLN A 10 4.00 16.93 9.03
CA GLN A 10 2.65 16.36 8.81
C GLN A 10 2.38 15.94 7.36
N HIS A 11 3.20 16.38 6.41
CA HIS A 11 3.15 15.94 5.01
C HIS A 11 4.05 14.72 4.72
N LEU A 12 4.74 14.18 5.72
CA LEU A 12 5.69 13.09 5.56
C LEU A 12 5.14 11.78 6.15
N PHE A 13 5.33 10.69 5.39
CA PHE A 13 5.34 9.34 5.92
C PHE A 13 6.79 8.88 6.05
N ILE A 14 7.19 8.38 7.21
CA ILE A 14 8.56 7.92 7.46
C ILE A 14 8.60 6.46 7.88
N GLY A 15 9.63 5.74 7.44
CA GLY A 15 9.93 4.40 7.95
C GLY A 15 10.73 4.48 9.27
N VAL A 16 10.56 3.46 10.09
CA VAL A 16 11.31 3.30 11.34
C VAL A 16 12.05 1.96 11.37
N THR A 17 13.01 1.82 12.29
CA THR A 17 13.78 0.59 12.46
C THR A 17 13.29 -0.20 13.68
N GLY A 18 13.45 -1.53 13.61
CA GLY A 18 13.13 -2.44 14.72
C GLY A 18 11.65 -2.67 14.95
N THR A 19 11.37 -3.44 15.99
CA THR A 19 10.03 -3.93 16.34
C THR A 19 9.45 -3.23 17.57
N GLU A 20 10.18 -2.26 18.13
CA GLU A 20 9.79 -1.49 19.30
C GLU A 20 10.17 -0.01 19.20
N LEU A 21 9.55 0.82 20.02
CA LEU A 21 9.83 2.26 20.08
C LEU A 21 11.07 2.54 20.92
N THR A 22 12.24 2.56 20.28
CA THR A 22 13.50 2.88 20.95
C THR A 22 13.60 4.38 21.30
N PRO A 23 14.50 4.77 22.25
CA PRO A 23 14.79 6.19 22.51
C PRO A 23 15.25 6.96 21.28
N ALA A 24 15.99 6.33 20.35
CA ALA A 24 16.43 6.94 19.11
C ALA A 24 15.24 7.20 18.17
N THR A 25 14.37 6.20 17.96
CA THR A 25 13.14 6.33 17.18
C THR A 25 12.22 7.41 17.77
N ARG A 26 12.07 7.46 19.10
CA ARG A 26 11.28 8.50 19.77
C ARG A 26 11.83 9.91 19.53
N ARG A 27 13.16 10.09 19.56
CA ARG A 27 13.79 11.39 19.23
C ARG A 27 13.54 11.80 17.77
N LEU A 28 13.69 10.85 16.84
CA LEU A 28 13.39 11.08 15.41
C LEU A 28 11.94 11.53 15.20
N LEU A 29 10.98 10.79 15.77
CA LEU A 29 9.56 11.10 15.67
C LEU A 29 9.25 12.50 16.22
N LYS A 30 9.80 12.85 17.39
CA LYS A 30 9.61 14.18 17.99
C LYS A 30 10.22 15.31 17.16
N ALA A 31 11.35 15.07 16.50
CA ALA A 31 12.01 16.06 15.65
C ALA A 31 11.25 16.28 14.33
N VAL A 32 10.77 15.21 13.69
CA VAL A 32 10.09 15.26 12.39
C VAL A 32 8.59 15.55 12.56
N GLN A 33 7.95 15.01 13.59
CA GLN A 33 6.48 15.03 13.80
C GLN A 33 5.70 14.59 12.55
N PRO A 34 5.96 13.38 12.01
CA PRO A 34 5.38 12.93 10.75
C PRO A 34 3.87 12.78 10.82
N GLY A 35 3.19 12.99 9.69
CA GLY A 35 1.77 12.67 9.52
C GLY A 35 1.49 11.17 9.49
N GLY A 36 2.50 10.36 9.13
CA GLY A 36 2.37 8.91 9.15
C GLY A 36 3.68 8.16 9.35
N VAL A 37 3.56 6.89 9.76
CA VAL A 37 4.68 5.94 9.88
C VAL A 37 4.38 4.73 9.01
N VAL A 38 5.32 4.37 8.13
CA VAL A 38 5.24 3.19 7.28
C VAL A 38 5.95 2.03 7.93
N LEU A 39 5.25 0.91 8.08
CA LEU A 39 5.78 -0.34 8.60
C LEU A 39 6.14 -1.30 7.46
N PHE A 40 7.23 -2.02 7.65
CA PHE A 40 7.76 -3.02 6.73
C PHE A 40 7.90 -4.37 7.46
N ALA A 41 8.22 -5.44 6.73
CA ALA A 41 8.42 -6.77 7.32
C ALA A 41 9.41 -6.76 8.51
N ARG A 42 10.45 -5.90 8.46
CA ARG A 42 11.43 -5.74 9.55
C ARG A 42 10.85 -5.19 10.86
N ASN A 43 9.63 -4.67 10.81
CA ASN A 43 8.92 -4.12 11.97
C ASN A 43 7.90 -5.11 12.56
N VAL A 44 7.76 -6.31 11.96
CA VAL A 44 6.73 -7.30 12.27
C VAL A 44 7.37 -8.58 12.78
N ASP A 45 7.13 -8.88 14.05
CA ASP A 45 7.52 -10.16 14.66
C ASP A 45 6.28 -11.06 14.87
N ASN A 46 5.32 -10.59 15.67
CA ASN A 46 4.04 -11.25 15.91
C ASN A 46 2.92 -10.22 16.14
N ALA A 47 1.69 -10.69 16.28
CA ALA A 47 0.51 -9.82 16.38
C ALA A 47 0.53 -8.92 17.64
N ASP A 48 0.91 -9.47 18.79
CA ASP A 48 0.90 -8.71 20.05
C ASP A 48 2.01 -7.65 20.06
N GLN A 49 3.19 -7.98 19.53
CA GLN A 49 4.28 -7.03 19.34
C GLN A 49 3.84 -5.89 18.42
N LEU A 50 3.22 -6.20 17.27
CA LEU A 50 2.83 -5.18 16.29
C LEU A 50 1.74 -4.25 16.83
N ARG A 51 0.73 -4.77 17.55
CA ARG A 51 -0.29 -3.96 18.24
C ARG A 51 0.35 -3.01 19.27
N ALA A 52 1.27 -3.53 20.08
CA ALA A 52 1.99 -2.74 21.08
C ALA A 52 2.84 -1.65 20.41
N PHE A 53 3.53 -1.97 19.33
CA PHE A 53 4.37 -1.04 18.59
C PHE A 53 3.54 0.06 17.92
N ALA A 54 2.45 -0.28 17.21
CA ALA A 54 1.54 0.69 16.61
C ALA A 54 0.95 1.66 17.64
N ARG A 55 0.56 1.16 18.82
CA ARG A 55 0.09 1.99 19.94
C ARG A 55 1.19 2.92 20.44
N ALA A 56 2.39 2.41 20.69
CA ALA A 56 3.52 3.22 21.18
C ALA A 56 3.92 4.34 20.20
N LEU A 57 3.88 4.07 18.89
CA LEU A 57 4.12 5.07 17.84
C LEU A 57 3.09 6.20 17.89
N ARG A 58 1.81 5.88 18.08
CA ARG A 58 0.74 6.89 18.20
C ARG A 58 0.86 7.74 19.46
N GLU A 59 1.22 7.12 20.58
CA GLU A 59 1.40 7.81 21.87
C GLU A 59 2.68 8.65 21.94
N ALA A 60 3.62 8.45 21.00
CA ALA A 60 4.89 9.18 20.97
C ALA A 60 4.76 10.64 20.53
N LEU A 61 3.67 11.01 19.86
CA LEU A 61 3.46 12.31 19.21
C LEU A 61 2.20 13.01 19.69
N PRO A 62 2.20 14.36 19.74
CA PRO A 62 1.01 15.14 20.11
C PRO A 62 -0.11 15.05 19.07
N ILE A 63 0.26 14.95 17.78
CA ILE A 63 -0.67 14.64 16.68
C ILE A 63 -0.49 13.17 16.34
N ARG A 64 -1.57 12.40 16.45
CA ARG A 64 -1.56 10.96 16.18
C ARG A 64 -1.19 10.68 14.72
N PRO A 65 -0.06 10.00 14.45
CA PRO A 65 0.30 9.66 13.08
C PRO A 65 -0.58 8.52 12.54
N LEU A 66 -0.79 8.49 11.23
CA LEU A 66 -1.33 7.33 10.55
C LEU A 66 -0.29 6.21 10.54
N ILE A 67 -0.73 4.99 10.79
CA ILE A 67 0.11 3.80 10.62
C ILE A 67 -0.22 3.17 9.28
N ALA A 68 0.78 3.05 8.42
CA ALA A 68 0.63 2.52 7.07
C ALA A 68 1.51 1.29 6.82
N ILE A 69 1.12 0.46 5.88
CA ILE A 69 1.83 -0.74 5.45
C ILE A 69 1.60 -0.99 3.96
N ASP A 70 2.48 -1.78 3.32
CA ASP A 70 2.23 -2.39 2.01
C ASP A 70 1.79 -3.84 2.21
N GLN A 71 0.51 -4.12 2.18
CA GLN A 71 -0.02 -5.47 2.34
C GLN A 71 -0.88 -5.83 1.13
N GLU A 72 -0.28 -6.47 0.12
CA GLU A 72 -0.91 -6.68 -1.19
C GLU A 72 -1.44 -8.11 -1.38
N ASN A 73 -0.53 -9.06 -1.59
CA ASN A 73 -0.80 -10.47 -1.90
C ASN A 73 0.42 -11.34 -1.51
N GLU A 74 0.58 -12.53 -2.12
CA GLU A 74 1.71 -13.42 -1.82
C GLU A 74 3.09 -12.80 -2.10
N ARG A 75 3.19 -11.85 -3.04
CA ARG A 75 4.47 -11.19 -3.41
C ARG A 75 4.86 -10.11 -2.42
N VAL A 76 3.89 -9.34 -1.94
CA VAL A 76 4.10 -8.25 -0.98
C VAL A 76 3.23 -8.51 0.25
N ASN A 77 3.73 -9.37 1.11
CA ASN A 77 3.10 -9.81 2.35
C ASN A 77 3.99 -9.44 3.55
N ARG A 78 3.79 -8.25 4.12
CA ARG A 78 4.57 -7.78 5.28
C ARG A 78 4.15 -8.48 6.58
N LEU A 79 2.94 -9.03 6.58
CA LEU A 79 2.35 -9.72 7.73
C LEU A 79 2.52 -11.24 7.68
N ARG A 80 3.41 -11.78 6.85
CA ARG A 80 3.59 -13.23 6.66
C ARG A 80 3.72 -14.01 7.97
N ASN A 81 4.43 -13.45 8.96
CA ASN A 81 4.61 -14.06 10.27
C ASN A 81 3.31 -14.16 11.10
N ILE A 82 2.28 -13.41 10.71
CA ILE A 82 0.99 -13.32 11.42
C ILE A 82 -0.12 -14.04 10.66
N VAL A 83 -0.25 -13.74 9.35
CA VAL A 83 -1.36 -14.23 8.54
C VAL A 83 -0.99 -15.47 7.70
N GLY A 84 0.30 -15.85 7.67
CA GLY A 84 0.81 -16.93 6.83
C GLY A 84 0.91 -16.54 5.35
N GLU A 85 0.87 -17.53 4.47
CA GLU A 85 0.92 -17.33 3.02
C GLU A 85 -0.42 -16.79 2.50
N LEU A 86 -0.33 -15.88 1.54
CA LEU A 86 -1.50 -15.31 0.88
C LEU A 86 -1.69 -15.90 -0.51
N PRO A 87 -2.91 -15.93 -1.06
CA PRO A 87 -3.18 -16.41 -2.41
C PRO A 87 -2.59 -15.48 -3.47
N THR A 88 -2.34 -16.04 -4.66
CA THR A 88 -1.98 -15.26 -5.85
C THR A 88 -3.18 -14.45 -6.34
N LEU A 89 -2.92 -13.34 -7.05
CA LEU A 89 -4.01 -12.59 -7.71
C LEU A 89 -4.75 -13.45 -8.75
N ALA A 90 -4.06 -14.40 -9.38
CA ALA A 90 -4.69 -15.34 -10.31
C ALA A 90 -5.71 -16.24 -9.61
N ASP A 91 -5.39 -16.73 -8.41
CA ASP A 91 -6.33 -17.56 -7.62
C ASP A 91 -7.51 -16.73 -7.12
N ILE A 92 -7.27 -15.52 -6.61
CA ILE A 92 -8.31 -14.59 -6.16
C ILE A 92 -9.30 -14.28 -7.30
N LYS A 93 -8.76 -13.94 -8.49
CA LYS A 93 -9.59 -13.65 -9.67
C LYS A 93 -10.37 -14.87 -10.14
N ARG A 94 -9.75 -16.06 -10.17
CA ARG A 94 -10.41 -17.32 -10.56
C ARG A 94 -11.56 -17.66 -9.62
N ALA A 95 -11.37 -17.43 -8.32
CA ALA A 95 -12.39 -17.67 -7.31
C ALA A 95 -13.46 -16.56 -7.24
N GLY A 96 -13.22 -15.39 -7.85
CA GLY A 96 -14.12 -14.24 -7.75
C GLY A 96 -14.17 -13.60 -6.36
N THR A 97 -13.12 -13.72 -5.57
CA THR A 97 -13.11 -13.38 -4.12
C THR A 97 -12.35 -12.10 -3.78
N ALA A 98 -12.15 -11.19 -4.73
CA ALA A 98 -11.33 -9.98 -4.51
C ALA A 98 -11.83 -9.09 -3.36
N GLU A 99 -13.16 -8.91 -3.24
CA GLU A 99 -13.75 -8.13 -2.14
C GLU A 99 -13.57 -8.84 -0.79
N GLN A 100 -13.84 -10.15 -0.74
CA GLN A 100 -13.66 -10.97 0.47
C GLN A 100 -12.20 -10.97 0.92
N PHE A 101 -11.25 -11.04 -0.03
CA PHE A 101 -9.84 -10.96 0.25
C PHE A 101 -9.46 -9.58 0.82
N GLY A 102 -9.92 -8.49 0.18
CA GLY A 102 -9.72 -7.13 0.71
C GLY A 102 -10.29 -6.96 2.12
N ARG A 103 -11.48 -7.51 2.38
CA ARG A 103 -12.11 -7.47 3.71
C ARG A 103 -11.31 -8.26 4.76
N ALA A 104 -10.76 -9.42 4.40
CA ALA A 104 -9.92 -10.22 5.31
C ALA A 104 -8.60 -9.50 5.63
N ILE A 105 -7.93 -8.94 4.63
CA ILE A 105 -6.72 -8.11 4.82
C ILE A 105 -7.07 -6.91 5.70
N GLY A 106 -8.10 -6.16 5.39
CA GLY A 106 -8.53 -4.99 6.16
C GLY A 106 -8.87 -5.31 7.61
N ALA A 107 -9.58 -6.42 7.87
CA ALA A 107 -9.87 -6.87 9.23
C ALA A 107 -8.59 -7.17 10.03
N SER A 108 -7.62 -7.84 9.40
CA SER A 108 -6.30 -8.12 10.00
C SER A 108 -5.54 -6.82 10.29
N LEU A 109 -5.49 -5.90 9.34
CA LEU A 109 -4.80 -4.62 9.50
C LEU A 109 -5.42 -3.78 10.62
N ARG A 110 -6.75 -3.71 10.70
CA ARG A 110 -7.46 -3.00 11.75
C ARG A 110 -7.18 -3.58 13.13
N ASP A 111 -7.20 -4.89 13.26
CA ASP A 111 -6.90 -5.58 14.52
C ASP A 111 -5.46 -5.31 14.99
N LEU A 112 -4.52 -5.18 14.05
CA LEU A 112 -3.12 -4.88 14.31
C LEU A 112 -2.84 -3.39 14.54
N GLY A 113 -3.86 -2.54 14.40
CA GLY A 113 -3.73 -1.11 14.61
C GLY A 113 -3.13 -0.36 13.41
N VAL A 114 -3.29 -0.83 12.19
CA VAL A 114 -2.94 -0.12 10.95
C VAL A 114 -4.13 0.70 10.49
N ASP A 115 -3.90 1.88 9.93
CA ASP A 115 -4.92 2.81 9.47
C ASP A 115 -5.03 2.84 7.94
N LEU A 116 -3.92 2.59 7.23
CA LEU A 116 -3.78 2.78 5.79
C LEU A 116 -3.00 1.64 5.16
N ASP A 117 -3.51 1.09 4.06
CA ASP A 117 -2.78 0.15 3.22
C ASP A 117 -2.34 0.84 1.91
N PHE A 118 -1.04 0.79 1.60
CA PHE A 118 -0.51 1.20 0.30
C PHE A 118 -0.78 0.11 -0.74
N ALA A 119 -2.03 -0.17 -0.96
CA ALA A 119 -2.60 -1.14 -1.89
C ALA A 119 -3.99 -0.66 -2.36
N PRO A 120 -4.48 -1.18 -3.49
CA PRO A 120 -3.86 -2.12 -4.42
C PRO A 120 -2.91 -1.46 -5.44
N VAL A 121 -2.18 -2.31 -6.17
CA VAL A 121 -1.47 -1.90 -7.38
C VAL A 121 -2.48 -1.70 -8.51
N LEU A 122 -2.54 -0.49 -9.10
CA LEU A 122 -3.41 -0.18 -10.24
C LEU A 122 -2.66 -0.18 -11.59
N ASP A 123 -1.36 -0.47 -11.55
CA ASP A 123 -0.55 -0.61 -12.75
C ASP A 123 -1.07 -1.75 -13.63
N LEU A 124 -1.05 -1.54 -14.96
CA LEU A 124 -1.39 -2.56 -15.94
C LEU A 124 -0.22 -3.55 -16.10
N GLU A 125 -0.52 -4.84 -16.25
CA GLU A 125 0.50 -5.86 -16.54
C GLU A 125 0.86 -5.83 -18.04
N LEU A 126 1.68 -4.86 -18.46
CA LEU A 126 2.03 -4.61 -19.84
C LEU A 126 3.33 -5.28 -20.29
N VAL A 127 4.18 -5.65 -19.34
CA VAL A 127 5.49 -6.27 -19.60
C VAL A 127 5.35 -7.79 -19.57
N ASP A 128 6.18 -8.46 -20.37
CA ASP A 128 6.24 -9.91 -20.41
C ASP A 128 6.57 -10.48 -19.02
N ALA A 129 5.88 -11.55 -18.64
CA ALA A 129 6.06 -12.23 -17.34
C ALA A 129 7.49 -12.75 -17.09
N GLN A 130 8.34 -12.81 -18.12
CA GLN A 130 9.75 -13.19 -17.99
C GLN A 130 10.63 -12.02 -17.51
N ILE A 131 10.15 -10.77 -17.59
CA ILE A 131 10.86 -9.58 -17.14
C ILE A 131 10.45 -9.29 -15.70
N ASP A 132 11.41 -9.30 -14.79
CA ASP A 132 11.19 -8.90 -13.40
C ASP A 132 11.37 -7.38 -13.27
N ASN A 133 10.25 -6.68 -13.29
CA ASN A 133 10.18 -5.22 -13.17
C ASN A 133 9.57 -4.76 -11.83
N ALA A 134 9.65 -5.55 -10.79
CA ALA A 134 9.03 -5.36 -9.49
C ALA A 134 7.49 -5.45 -9.47
N LEU A 135 6.79 -5.44 -10.61
CA LEU A 135 5.32 -5.53 -10.70
C LEU A 135 4.81 -6.95 -10.95
N ARG A 136 5.69 -7.89 -11.27
CA ARG A 136 5.34 -9.28 -11.56
C ARG A 136 4.48 -9.87 -10.44
N GLY A 137 3.30 -10.39 -10.81
CA GLY A 137 2.34 -11.00 -9.88
C GLY A 137 1.61 -10.02 -8.96
N ARG A 138 1.79 -8.69 -9.15
CA ARG A 138 1.15 -7.66 -8.33
C ARG A 138 0.02 -6.92 -9.05
N CYS A 139 -0.05 -7.02 -10.39
CA CYS A 139 -1.06 -6.33 -11.19
C CYS A 139 -2.38 -7.10 -11.26
N TRP A 140 -3.50 -6.40 -11.10
CA TRP A 140 -4.84 -6.99 -11.15
C TRP A 140 -5.34 -7.31 -12.55
N GLY A 141 -4.69 -6.78 -13.59
CA GLY A 141 -5.07 -7.02 -14.97
C GLY A 141 -4.14 -6.39 -15.99
N ARG A 142 -4.40 -6.72 -17.24
CA ARG A 142 -3.68 -6.18 -18.41
C ARG A 142 -4.38 -4.98 -19.04
N THR A 143 -5.66 -4.77 -18.72
CA THR A 143 -6.48 -3.66 -19.20
C THR A 143 -7.01 -2.82 -18.03
N ALA A 144 -7.28 -1.54 -18.30
CA ALA A 144 -7.86 -0.65 -17.30
C ALA A 144 -9.18 -1.21 -16.74
N ALA A 145 -10.03 -1.80 -17.59
CA ALA A 145 -11.30 -2.38 -17.16
C ALA A 145 -11.14 -3.57 -16.20
N GLU A 146 -10.14 -4.44 -16.44
CA GLU A 146 -9.83 -5.54 -15.51
C GLU A 146 -9.33 -5.02 -14.17
N VAL A 147 -8.42 -4.04 -14.19
CA VAL A 147 -7.88 -3.44 -12.97
C VAL A 147 -9.00 -2.76 -12.18
N VAL A 148 -9.84 -1.93 -12.82
CA VAL A 148 -10.98 -1.28 -12.17
C VAL A 148 -11.91 -2.30 -11.53
N ARG A 149 -12.23 -3.39 -12.23
CA ARG A 149 -13.09 -4.45 -11.70
C ARG A 149 -12.51 -5.11 -10.45
N TRP A 150 -11.30 -5.61 -10.53
CA TRP A 150 -10.74 -6.47 -9.50
C TRP A 150 -10.12 -5.69 -8.34
N ALA A 151 -9.33 -4.65 -8.66
CA ALA A 151 -8.77 -3.77 -7.64
C ALA A 151 -9.86 -2.94 -6.95
N GLY A 152 -10.90 -2.53 -7.68
CA GLY A 152 -12.05 -1.84 -7.09
C GLY A 152 -12.81 -2.73 -6.09
N ALA A 153 -12.98 -4.03 -6.39
CA ALA A 153 -13.56 -4.97 -5.42
C ALA A 153 -12.67 -5.14 -4.18
N PHE A 154 -11.34 -5.23 -4.36
CA PHE A 154 -10.40 -5.29 -3.24
C PHE A 154 -10.47 -4.02 -2.37
N ILE A 155 -10.51 -2.83 -2.97
CA ILE A 155 -10.68 -1.55 -2.26
C ILE A 155 -11.97 -1.56 -1.44
N ALA A 156 -13.10 -1.95 -2.05
CA ALA A 156 -14.38 -2.03 -1.35
C ALA A 156 -14.32 -2.96 -0.12
N GLY A 157 -13.56 -4.04 -0.22
CA GLY A 157 -13.30 -4.95 0.91
C GLY A 157 -12.49 -4.29 2.03
N LEU A 158 -11.39 -3.60 1.70
CA LEU A 158 -10.53 -2.87 2.66
C LEU A 158 -11.34 -1.80 3.40
N GLU A 159 -12.05 -0.95 2.66
CA GLU A 159 -12.85 0.14 3.22
C GLU A 159 -14.01 -0.39 4.06
N GLY A 160 -14.67 -1.47 3.61
CA GLY A 160 -15.70 -2.16 4.38
C GLY A 160 -15.19 -2.74 5.70
N ALA A 161 -13.88 -2.92 5.85
CA ALA A 161 -13.22 -3.28 7.11
C ALA A 161 -12.70 -2.08 7.90
N GLY A 162 -12.83 -0.84 7.38
CA GLY A 162 -12.41 0.40 8.02
C GLY A 162 -10.92 0.73 7.85
N ILE A 163 -10.28 0.25 6.79
CA ILE A 163 -8.90 0.58 6.40
C ILE A 163 -8.93 1.47 5.17
N ALA A 164 -8.22 2.61 5.22
CA ALA A 164 -8.03 3.44 4.05
C ALA A 164 -7.13 2.75 3.03
N SER A 165 -7.46 2.91 1.74
CA SER A 165 -6.67 2.41 0.62
C SER A 165 -5.85 3.54 0.00
N CYS A 166 -4.61 3.27 -0.38
CA CYS A 166 -3.77 4.18 -1.17
C CYS A 166 -3.25 3.46 -2.41
N PRO A 167 -4.03 3.52 -3.51
CA PRO A 167 -3.66 2.86 -4.76
C PRO A 167 -2.37 3.41 -5.36
N LYS A 168 -1.60 2.54 -6.05
CA LYS A 168 -0.28 2.86 -6.60
C LYS A 168 -0.02 2.13 -7.91
N HIS A 169 0.93 2.59 -8.75
CA HIS A 169 1.89 3.68 -8.61
C HIS A 169 1.57 4.78 -9.62
N PHE A 170 0.84 5.76 -9.22
CA PHE A 170 0.46 6.87 -10.14
C PHE A 170 1.68 7.54 -10.76
N PRO A 171 1.67 7.89 -12.05
CA PRO A 171 0.55 7.79 -13.02
C PRO A 171 0.50 6.47 -13.81
N GLY A 172 1.24 5.45 -13.45
CA GLY A 172 1.31 4.14 -14.09
C GLY A 172 2.76 3.71 -14.36
N LEU A 173 3.17 2.59 -13.75
CA LEU A 173 4.51 2.00 -13.87
C LEU A 173 4.51 0.74 -14.75
N GLY A 174 3.33 0.30 -15.22
CA GLY A 174 3.10 -1.00 -15.86
C GLY A 174 3.92 -1.29 -17.10
N ALA A 175 4.35 -0.26 -17.83
CA ALA A 175 5.20 -0.38 -19.03
C ALA A 175 6.70 -0.30 -18.74
N ALA A 176 7.12 -0.17 -17.47
CA ALA A 176 8.53 -0.14 -17.10
C ALA A 176 9.19 -1.51 -17.31
N LEU A 177 10.32 -1.53 -17.99
CA LEU A 177 11.11 -2.75 -18.21
C LEU A 177 12.15 -3.00 -17.11
N GLN A 178 12.36 -2.02 -16.23
CA GLN A 178 13.39 -2.02 -15.20
C GLN A 178 12.73 -1.92 -13.82
N ASP A 179 13.35 -2.58 -12.84
CA ASP A 179 12.95 -2.42 -11.45
C ASP A 179 13.30 -1.01 -10.96
N SER A 180 12.28 -0.25 -10.51
CA SER A 180 12.43 1.10 -9.99
C SER A 180 13.24 1.19 -8.69
N HIS A 181 13.46 0.06 -8.00
CA HIS A 181 14.34 -0.01 -6.82
C HIS A 181 15.82 -0.03 -7.19
N GLU A 182 16.15 -0.46 -8.42
CA GLU A 182 17.53 -0.59 -8.88
C GLU A 182 17.94 0.55 -9.81
N ARG A 183 17.03 0.99 -10.68
CA ARG A 183 17.29 2.02 -11.70
C ARG A 183 16.08 2.89 -11.92
N LEU A 184 16.29 4.13 -12.35
CA LEU A 184 15.22 5.02 -12.79
C LEU A 184 14.61 4.46 -14.09
N PRO A 185 13.36 3.95 -14.07
CA PRO A 185 12.72 3.40 -15.26
C PRO A 185 12.29 4.50 -16.21
N THR A 186 12.31 4.20 -17.52
CA THR A 186 11.76 5.07 -18.55
C THR A 186 10.50 4.44 -19.13
N ILE A 187 9.41 5.19 -19.15
CA ILE A 187 8.15 4.80 -19.77
C ILE A 187 8.08 5.45 -21.16
N THR A 188 8.02 4.65 -22.22
CA THR A 188 8.01 5.12 -23.61
C THR A 188 6.60 5.31 -24.18
N ARG A 189 5.57 5.22 -23.35
CA ARG A 189 4.17 5.43 -23.74
C ARG A 189 3.90 6.91 -24.05
N SER A 190 3.11 7.17 -25.07
CA SER A 190 2.65 8.53 -25.37
C SER A 190 1.72 9.05 -24.27
N ARG A 191 1.57 10.38 -24.17
CA ARG A 191 0.62 11.00 -23.25
C ARG A 191 -0.79 10.46 -23.43
N ASP A 192 -1.23 10.28 -24.68
CA ASP A 192 -2.58 9.82 -25.00
C ASP A 192 -2.80 8.37 -24.55
N GLN A 193 -1.79 7.51 -24.72
CA GLN A 193 -1.81 6.15 -24.18
C GLN A 193 -1.86 6.13 -22.66
N LEU A 194 -1.02 6.95 -21.99
CA LEU A 194 -1.04 7.05 -20.53
C LEU A 194 -2.42 7.47 -20.01
N VAL A 195 -3.02 8.50 -20.61
CA VAL A 195 -4.34 9.01 -20.19
C VAL A 195 -5.45 7.99 -20.46
N ALA A 196 -5.42 7.34 -21.65
CA ALA A 196 -6.49 6.41 -22.03
C ALA A 196 -6.45 5.08 -21.29
N GLU A 197 -5.27 4.64 -20.83
CA GLU A 197 -5.07 3.30 -20.29
C GLU A 197 -4.51 3.33 -18.87
N ASP A 198 -3.29 3.84 -18.66
CA ASP A 198 -2.57 3.71 -17.36
C ASP A 198 -3.19 4.56 -16.24
N ILE A 199 -3.61 5.79 -16.56
CA ILE A 199 -4.23 6.72 -15.59
C ILE A 199 -5.70 6.37 -15.35
N ARG A 200 -6.35 5.70 -16.29
CA ARG A 200 -7.78 5.43 -16.21
C ARG A 200 -8.21 4.68 -14.93
N PRO A 201 -7.53 3.64 -14.43
CA PRO A 201 -7.90 3.01 -13.17
C PRO A 201 -7.87 3.99 -11.99
N PHE A 202 -6.90 4.90 -11.95
CA PHE A 202 -6.82 5.93 -10.92
C PHE A 202 -7.98 6.92 -11.03
N ALA A 203 -8.30 7.38 -12.24
CA ALA A 203 -9.41 8.31 -12.47
C ALA A 203 -10.78 7.73 -12.10
N GLU A 204 -10.97 6.41 -12.24
CA GLU A 204 -12.23 5.73 -11.92
C GLU A 204 -12.36 5.32 -10.44
N LEU A 205 -11.24 5.02 -9.76
CA LEU A 205 -11.26 4.48 -8.41
C LEU A 205 -10.92 5.50 -7.32
N VAL A 206 -9.91 6.36 -7.54
CA VAL A 206 -9.46 7.33 -6.52
C VAL A 206 -10.53 8.36 -6.10
N PRO A 207 -11.40 8.89 -6.97
CA PRO A 207 -12.47 9.79 -6.55
C PRO A 207 -13.53 9.17 -5.62
N ARG A 208 -13.45 7.88 -5.38
CA ARG A 208 -14.37 7.14 -4.49
C ARG A 208 -13.76 6.85 -3.12
N LEU A 209 -12.49 7.24 -2.92
CA LEU A 209 -11.73 7.03 -1.69
C LEU A 209 -11.93 8.15 -0.69
#